data_bae18958bb21f88b413f76eaddc890ac
#
_entry.id   bae18958bb21f88b413f76eaddc890ac
#
_cell.length_a   1.000
_cell.length_b   1.000
_cell.length_c   1.000
_cell.angle_alpha   90.00
_cell.angle_beta   90.00
_cell.angle_gamma   90.00
#
_symmetry.space_group_name_H-M   'P 1'
#
loop_
_entity.id
_entity.type
_entity.pdbx_description
1 polymer ?
#
loop_
_entity_poly.entity_id
_entity_poly.type
_entity_poly.pdbx_seq_one_letter_code
_entity_poly.pdbx_strand_id
1 'polypeptide(L)'
;MVCGARVLPWREEPTPYRVWVSEIMLQQTRVEAVKPYFERFTKRLPDVEALAECPEDELLKLWEGLGYYNRVRNMQKAAVQVMEEYGGKLPADYEKLLKLKGIGSYTAGAIASIAYQIPVPAVDGNVFRILTRVAADDTDIMKPSFRTLLEKELREVMQGMEMPGAFNQALMELGATVCVPNGAPLCEQCPWNSLCL
;
A
#
# COMPACT_ATOMS: atom_id res chain seq x y z
N MET A 1 3.75 -16.05 7.59
CA MET A 1 4.86 -15.30 6.95
C MET A 1 4.93 -15.77 5.51
N VAL A 2 4.86 -14.87 4.52
CA VAL A 2 4.98 -15.25 3.10
C VAL A 2 6.41 -15.74 2.88
N CYS A 3 6.58 -16.98 2.42
CA CYS A 3 7.89 -17.56 2.17
C CYS A 3 8.65 -16.71 1.13
N GLY A 4 9.88 -16.27 1.46
CA GLY A 4 10.69 -15.42 0.58
C GLY A 4 10.37 -13.92 0.62
N ALA A 5 9.48 -13.46 1.48
CA ALA A 5 9.18 -12.03 1.63
C ALA A 5 10.37 -11.27 2.25
N ARG A 6 10.64 -10.07 1.72
CA ARG A 6 11.66 -9.16 2.29
C ARG A 6 11.29 -8.76 3.72
N VAL A 7 12.31 -8.67 4.59
CA VAL A 7 12.15 -8.10 5.93
C VAL A 7 12.05 -6.57 5.79
N LEU A 8 10.91 -6.01 6.18
CA LEU A 8 10.62 -4.58 6.06
C LEU A 8 10.09 -4.05 7.40
N PRO A 9 10.56 -2.89 7.89
CA PRO A 9 10.20 -2.36 9.21
C PRO A 9 8.68 -2.20 9.44
N TRP A 10 7.94 -1.90 8.40
CA TRP A 10 6.47 -1.75 8.45
C TRP A 10 5.69 -3.06 8.42
N ARG A 11 6.38 -4.21 8.22
CA ARG A 11 5.77 -5.56 8.27
C ARG A 11 5.94 -6.25 9.62
N GLU A 12 6.86 -5.78 10.46
CA GLU A 12 7.10 -6.35 11.79
C GLU A 12 5.89 -6.13 12.70
N GLU A 13 5.32 -4.94 12.66
CA GLU A 13 4.17 -4.55 13.45
C GLU A 13 3.20 -3.73 12.57
N PRO A 14 2.35 -4.39 11.77
CA PRO A 14 1.52 -3.74 10.76
C PRO A 14 0.26 -3.10 11.35
N THR A 15 0.41 -2.13 12.26
CA THR A 15 -0.71 -1.32 12.73
C THR A 15 -1.29 -0.48 11.58
N PRO A 16 -2.57 -0.08 11.62
CA PRO A 16 -3.18 0.74 10.56
C PRO A 16 -2.40 2.00 10.25
N TYR A 17 -1.87 2.66 11.28
CA TYR A 17 -1.04 3.85 11.16
C TYR A 17 0.29 3.56 10.45
N ARG A 18 1.00 2.50 10.86
CA ARG A 18 2.30 2.14 10.27
C ARG A 18 2.15 1.68 8.81
N VAL A 19 1.10 0.93 8.50
CA VAL A 19 0.75 0.59 7.11
C VAL A 19 0.50 1.86 6.31
N TRP A 20 -0.34 2.77 6.80
CA TRP A 20 -0.63 4.01 6.12
C TRP A 20 0.64 4.85 5.84
N VAL A 21 1.47 5.08 6.86
CA VAL A 21 2.74 5.83 6.71
C VAL A 21 3.63 5.21 5.65
N SER A 22 3.84 3.89 5.71
CA SER A 22 4.70 3.19 4.74
C SER A 22 4.15 3.28 3.31
N GLU A 23 2.84 3.10 3.13
CA GLU A 23 2.22 3.17 1.80
C GLU A 23 2.34 4.56 1.17
N ILE A 24 2.19 5.63 1.97
CA ILE A 24 2.40 6.99 1.47
C ILE A 24 3.87 7.26 1.15
N MET A 25 4.81 6.77 1.96
CA MET A 25 6.25 6.94 1.70
C MET A 25 6.71 6.18 0.45
N LEU A 26 6.17 4.99 0.22
CA LEU A 26 6.52 4.13 -0.93
C LEU A 26 6.00 4.66 -2.27
N GLN A 27 5.07 5.61 -2.29
CA GLN A 27 4.61 6.22 -3.53
C GLN A 27 5.80 6.87 -4.26
N GLN A 28 6.18 6.31 -5.44
CA GLN A 28 7.28 6.80 -6.27
C GLN A 28 8.66 6.86 -5.58
N THR A 29 8.84 6.12 -4.48
CA THR A 29 10.10 6.05 -3.74
C THR A 29 10.51 4.59 -3.56
N ARG A 30 11.80 4.30 -3.77
CA ARG A 30 12.34 2.94 -3.63
C ARG A 30 12.33 2.48 -2.18
N VAL A 31 12.04 1.21 -1.96
CA VAL A 31 11.94 0.57 -0.63
C VAL A 31 13.16 0.87 0.26
N GLU A 32 14.38 0.68 -0.26
CA GLU A 32 15.60 0.91 0.53
C GLU A 32 15.76 2.37 0.97
N ALA A 33 15.33 3.31 0.15
CA ALA A 33 15.34 4.71 0.53
C ALA A 33 14.31 5.04 1.63
N VAL A 34 13.16 4.35 1.64
CA VAL A 34 12.08 4.59 2.61
C VAL A 34 12.43 4.09 4.01
N LYS A 35 13.15 2.98 4.16
CA LYS A 35 13.44 2.36 5.47
C LYS A 35 13.90 3.36 6.55
N PRO A 36 14.99 4.13 6.38
CA PRO A 36 15.46 5.06 7.39
C PRO A 36 14.49 6.21 7.66
N TYR A 37 13.71 6.62 6.66
CA TYR A 37 12.68 7.65 6.84
C TYR A 37 11.51 7.13 7.67
N PHE A 38 11.06 5.93 7.39
CA PHE A 38 9.97 5.29 8.13
C PHE A 38 10.31 5.15 9.62
N GLU A 39 11.49 4.62 9.93
CA GLU A 39 11.95 4.47 11.32
C GLU A 39 12.03 5.81 12.04
N ARG A 40 12.66 6.83 11.44
CA ARG A 40 12.77 8.16 12.02
C ARG A 40 11.41 8.82 12.21
N PHE A 41 10.55 8.72 11.19
CA PHE A 41 9.22 9.33 11.20
C PHE A 41 8.32 8.69 12.27
N THR A 42 8.21 7.36 12.30
CA THR A 42 7.36 6.66 13.28
C THR A 42 7.90 6.71 14.70
N LYS A 43 9.21 6.92 14.88
CA LYS A 43 9.80 7.19 16.21
C LYS A 43 9.37 8.57 16.73
N ARG A 44 9.33 9.58 15.89
CA ARG A 44 8.99 10.96 16.28
C ARG A 44 7.48 11.20 16.32
N LEU A 45 6.76 10.59 15.40
CA LEU A 45 5.30 10.66 15.22
C LEU A 45 4.74 9.25 15.29
N PRO A 46 4.56 8.68 16.51
CA PRO A 46 4.24 7.25 16.66
C PRO A 46 2.79 6.88 16.31
N ASP A 47 1.91 7.87 16.25
CA ASP A 47 0.47 7.68 16.06
C ASP A 47 -0.18 8.83 15.29
N VAL A 48 -1.51 8.73 15.12
CA VAL A 48 -2.31 9.71 14.39
C VAL A 48 -2.34 11.06 15.10
N GLU A 49 -2.39 11.07 16.42
CA GLU A 49 -2.45 12.29 17.23
C GLU A 49 -1.15 13.08 17.08
N ALA A 50 0.00 12.44 17.28
CA ALA A 50 1.30 13.06 17.09
C ALA A 50 1.49 13.63 15.69
N LEU A 51 0.97 12.94 14.65
CA LEU A 51 0.99 13.44 13.27
C LEU A 51 0.06 14.64 13.07
N ALA A 52 -1.14 14.61 13.64
CA ALA A 52 -2.12 15.68 13.51
C ALA A 52 -1.62 16.99 14.16
N GLU A 53 -0.96 16.89 15.31
CA GLU A 53 -0.48 18.01 16.10
C GLU A 53 0.93 18.52 15.70
N CYS A 54 1.63 17.79 14.82
CA CYS A 54 3.00 18.12 14.41
C CYS A 54 3.05 19.50 13.72
N PRO A 55 3.93 20.43 14.15
CA PRO A 55 4.14 21.67 13.41
C PRO A 55 4.59 21.41 11.96
N GLU A 56 4.05 22.17 10.99
CA GLU A 56 4.32 21.92 9.56
C GLU A 56 5.82 21.94 9.24
N ASP A 57 6.59 22.87 9.82
CA ASP A 57 8.03 22.97 9.58
C ASP A 57 8.77 21.70 10.02
N GLU A 58 8.41 21.14 11.18
CA GLU A 58 8.97 19.90 11.68
C GLU A 58 8.56 18.72 10.81
N LEU A 59 7.28 18.66 10.41
CA LEU A 59 6.76 17.62 9.54
C LEU A 59 7.49 17.58 8.18
N LEU A 60 7.70 18.76 7.58
CA LEU A 60 8.41 18.88 6.31
C LEU A 60 9.88 18.51 6.43
N LYS A 61 10.51 18.81 7.58
CA LYS A 61 11.89 18.42 7.86
C LYS A 61 12.04 16.90 8.01
N LEU A 62 11.06 16.22 8.65
CA LEU A 62 11.04 14.76 8.74
C LEU A 62 10.88 14.09 7.37
N TRP A 63 10.26 14.79 6.41
CA TRP A 63 10.01 14.31 5.05
C TRP A 63 11.07 14.73 4.04
N GLU A 64 12.01 15.59 4.43
CA GLU A 64 13.05 16.16 3.55
C GLU A 64 13.86 15.04 2.88
N GLY A 65 13.93 15.08 1.55
CA GLY A 65 14.60 14.07 0.71
C GLY A 65 13.67 13.03 0.08
N LEU A 66 12.44 12.83 0.57
CA LEU A 66 11.45 11.95 -0.08
C LEU A 66 10.75 12.62 -1.27
N GLY A 67 10.74 13.96 -1.33
CA GLY A 67 10.05 14.72 -2.37
C GLY A 67 8.52 14.66 -2.27
N TYR A 68 7.84 15.27 -3.25
CA TYR A 68 6.38 15.28 -3.33
C TYR A 68 5.69 15.63 -2.01
N TYR A 69 6.04 16.76 -1.41
CA TYR A 69 5.62 17.20 -0.06
C TYR A 69 4.10 17.26 0.15
N ASN A 70 3.33 17.35 -0.93
CA ASN A 70 1.86 17.27 -0.82
C ASN A 70 1.38 15.94 -0.24
N ARG A 71 2.18 14.86 -0.35
CA ARG A 71 1.83 13.57 0.28
C ARG A 71 1.76 13.70 1.80
N VAL A 72 2.78 14.21 2.43
CA VAL A 72 2.83 14.36 3.88
C VAL A 72 1.85 15.43 4.38
N ARG A 73 1.65 16.54 3.64
CA ARG A 73 0.64 17.53 3.97
C ARG A 73 -0.78 16.95 3.92
N ASN A 74 -1.10 16.14 2.90
CA ASN A 74 -2.38 15.46 2.83
C ASN A 74 -2.53 14.44 3.94
N MET A 75 -1.45 13.72 4.28
CA MET A 75 -1.45 12.76 5.39
C MET A 75 -1.73 13.45 6.74
N GLN A 76 -1.16 14.62 7.00
CA GLN A 76 -1.47 15.40 8.19
C GLN A 76 -2.93 15.87 8.21
N LYS A 77 -3.45 16.38 7.08
CA LYS A 77 -4.87 16.77 6.98
C LYS A 77 -5.81 15.60 7.25
N ALA A 78 -5.45 14.41 6.74
CA ALA A 78 -6.21 13.20 7.04
C ALA A 78 -6.07 12.78 8.51
N ALA A 79 -4.91 12.98 9.13
CA ALA A 79 -4.74 12.71 10.57
C ALA A 79 -5.63 13.62 11.42
N VAL A 80 -5.74 14.91 11.10
CA VAL A 80 -6.67 15.84 11.76
C VAL A 80 -8.12 15.35 11.59
N GLN A 81 -8.50 14.97 10.36
CA GLN A 81 -9.83 14.42 10.09
C GLN A 81 -10.09 13.14 10.91
N VAL A 82 -9.09 12.26 11.06
CA VAL A 82 -9.22 11.03 11.88
C VAL A 82 -9.37 11.37 13.36
N MET A 83 -8.71 12.41 13.86
CA MET A 83 -8.91 12.89 15.24
C MET A 83 -10.33 13.38 15.46
N GLU A 84 -10.85 14.18 14.54
CA GLU A 84 -12.16 14.83 14.65
C GLU A 84 -13.33 13.84 14.45
N GLU A 85 -13.25 12.96 13.44
CA GLU A 85 -14.38 12.12 13.01
C GLU A 85 -14.32 10.69 13.59
N TYR A 86 -13.12 10.20 13.96
CA TYR A 86 -12.91 8.79 14.33
C TYR A 86 -12.15 8.61 15.66
N GLY A 87 -12.01 9.68 16.46
CA GLY A 87 -11.38 9.60 17.78
C GLY A 87 -9.92 9.12 17.75
N GLY A 88 -9.15 9.53 16.75
CA GLY A 88 -7.73 9.23 16.63
C GLY A 88 -7.40 7.83 16.09
N LYS A 89 -8.39 7.03 15.68
CA LYS A 89 -8.18 5.69 15.13
C LYS A 89 -8.64 5.62 13.68
N LEU A 90 -7.75 5.17 12.79
CA LEU A 90 -8.14 4.92 11.41
C LEU A 90 -9.33 3.97 11.36
N PRO A 91 -10.38 4.28 10.57
CA PRO A 91 -11.58 3.44 10.53
C PRO A 91 -11.30 2.07 9.90
N ALA A 92 -11.79 1.00 10.52
CA ALA A 92 -11.78 -0.36 9.97
C ALA A 92 -12.90 -0.53 8.92
N ASP A 93 -12.90 0.34 7.91
CA ASP A 93 -13.94 0.41 6.87
C ASP A 93 -13.33 1.02 5.62
N TYR A 94 -13.36 0.28 4.51
CA TYR A 94 -12.76 0.72 3.25
C TYR A 94 -13.37 2.01 2.70
N GLU A 95 -14.68 2.14 2.76
CA GLU A 95 -15.39 3.33 2.23
C GLU A 95 -15.13 4.58 3.08
N LYS A 96 -14.93 4.42 4.38
CA LYS A 96 -14.53 5.51 5.27
C LYS A 96 -13.08 5.91 5.04
N LEU A 97 -12.18 4.94 4.82
CA LEU A 97 -10.78 5.22 4.47
C LEU A 97 -10.67 6.03 3.17
N LEU A 98 -11.49 5.74 2.16
CA LEU A 98 -11.53 6.49 0.90
C LEU A 98 -11.91 7.97 1.06
N LYS A 99 -12.61 8.34 2.14
CA LYS A 99 -13.02 9.73 2.40
C LYS A 99 -11.90 10.57 3.01
N LEU A 100 -10.82 9.92 3.49
CA LEU A 100 -9.68 10.61 4.09
C LEU A 100 -8.82 11.27 3.01
N LYS A 101 -8.33 12.46 3.32
CA LYS A 101 -7.53 13.25 2.37
C LYS A 101 -6.26 12.53 1.91
N GLY A 102 -6.13 12.32 0.60
CA GLY A 102 -4.94 11.71 0.01
C GLY A 102 -4.89 10.17 0.11
N ILE A 103 -5.96 9.52 0.58
CA ILE A 103 -6.13 8.08 0.55
C ILE A 103 -6.98 7.70 -0.65
N GLY A 104 -6.36 7.03 -1.63
CA GLY A 104 -7.04 6.45 -2.79
C GLY A 104 -7.34 4.96 -2.60
N SER A 105 -7.93 4.33 -3.64
CA SER A 105 -8.33 2.90 -3.61
C SER A 105 -7.18 1.97 -3.20
N TYR A 106 -5.99 2.19 -3.74
CA TYR A 106 -4.81 1.41 -3.37
C TYR A 106 -4.48 1.52 -1.87
N THR A 107 -4.29 2.75 -1.36
CA THR A 107 -3.89 2.96 0.04
C THR A 107 -4.99 2.49 1.00
N ALA A 108 -6.26 2.76 0.68
CA ALA A 108 -7.39 2.25 1.45
C ALA A 108 -7.43 0.71 1.46
N GLY A 109 -7.20 0.07 0.31
CA GLY A 109 -7.11 -1.38 0.19
C GLY A 109 -5.97 -1.98 1.00
N ALA A 110 -4.78 -1.36 0.96
CA ALA A 110 -3.64 -1.79 1.74
C ALA A 110 -3.91 -1.71 3.26
N ILE A 111 -4.41 -0.56 3.76
CA ILE A 111 -4.74 -0.40 5.18
C ILE A 111 -5.82 -1.41 5.59
N ALA A 112 -6.92 -1.50 4.84
CA ALA A 112 -8.04 -2.36 5.16
C ALA A 112 -7.65 -3.85 5.18
N SER A 113 -6.89 -4.30 4.17
CA SER A 113 -6.52 -5.71 4.10
C SER A 113 -5.39 -6.10 5.03
N ILE A 114 -4.32 -5.30 5.11
CA ILE A 114 -3.11 -5.66 5.89
C ILE A 114 -3.35 -5.49 7.38
N ALA A 115 -3.95 -4.37 7.80
CA ALA A 115 -4.10 -4.08 9.22
C ALA A 115 -5.41 -4.61 9.81
N TYR A 116 -6.49 -4.63 9.01
CA TYR A 116 -7.82 -5.01 9.49
C TYR A 116 -8.33 -6.34 8.94
N GLN A 117 -7.57 -7.01 8.08
CA GLN A 117 -7.95 -8.26 7.42
C GLN A 117 -9.30 -8.19 6.69
N ILE A 118 -9.65 -7.03 6.15
CA ILE A 118 -10.84 -6.85 5.33
C ILE A 118 -10.52 -7.32 3.90
N PRO A 119 -11.34 -8.18 3.28
CA PRO A 119 -11.06 -8.76 1.96
C PRO A 119 -11.30 -7.76 0.82
N VAL A 120 -10.42 -6.79 0.69
CA VAL A 120 -10.40 -5.78 -0.38
C VAL A 120 -9.03 -5.74 -1.05
N PRO A 121 -8.98 -5.56 -2.37
CA PRO A 121 -7.72 -5.53 -3.11
C PRO A 121 -6.96 -4.21 -2.89
N ALA A 122 -5.63 -4.31 -2.97
CA ALA A 122 -4.72 -3.17 -3.06
C ALA A 122 -3.98 -3.26 -4.39
N VAL A 123 -4.53 -2.64 -5.44
CA VAL A 123 -4.02 -2.75 -6.81
C VAL A 123 -3.07 -1.62 -7.13
N ASP A 124 -1.77 -1.95 -7.16
CA ASP A 124 -0.71 -1.06 -7.64
C ASP A 124 -0.21 -1.44 -9.04
N GLY A 125 0.79 -0.75 -9.55
CA GLY A 125 1.41 -1.06 -10.83
C GLY A 125 2.05 -2.45 -10.91
N ASN A 126 2.45 -3.04 -9.77
CA ASN A 126 2.97 -4.41 -9.73
C ASN A 126 1.84 -5.43 -9.94
N VAL A 127 0.72 -5.23 -9.23
CA VAL A 127 -0.46 -6.10 -9.34
C VAL A 127 -1.02 -6.06 -10.75
N PHE A 128 -1.18 -4.86 -11.35
CA PHE A 128 -1.60 -4.73 -12.75
C PHE A 128 -0.70 -5.53 -13.68
N ARG A 129 0.61 -5.32 -13.59
CA ARG A 129 1.58 -6.00 -14.46
C ARG A 129 1.55 -7.51 -14.33
N ILE A 130 1.44 -8.02 -13.10
CA ILE A 130 1.40 -9.47 -12.87
C ILE A 130 0.16 -10.05 -13.50
N LEU A 131 -1.01 -9.51 -13.20
CA LEU A 131 -2.29 -10.08 -13.63
C LEU A 131 -2.46 -10.01 -15.15
N THR A 132 -2.06 -8.90 -15.78
CA THR A 132 -2.09 -8.82 -17.25
C THR A 132 -1.11 -9.79 -17.90
N ARG A 133 0.08 -10.01 -17.32
CA ARG A 133 1.03 -11.02 -17.86
C ARG A 133 0.53 -12.44 -17.67
N VAL A 134 -0.04 -12.77 -16.51
CA VAL A 134 -0.59 -14.11 -16.24
C VAL A 134 -1.73 -14.45 -17.17
N ALA A 135 -2.59 -13.48 -17.47
CA ALA A 135 -3.75 -13.65 -18.35
C ALA A 135 -3.44 -13.43 -19.84
N ALA A 136 -2.19 -13.11 -20.22
CA ALA A 136 -1.82 -12.63 -21.57
C ALA A 136 -2.75 -11.52 -22.08
N ASP A 137 -3.19 -10.62 -21.18
CA ASP A 137 -4.12 -9.52 -21.47
C ASP A 137 -3.34 -8.28 -21.93
N ASP A 138 -3.58 -7.84 -23.15
CA ASP A 138 -2.93 -6.68 -23.78
C ASP A 138 -3.71 -5.35 -23.54
N THR A 139 -4.74 -5.38 -22.73
CA THR A 139 -5.53 -4.20 -22.40
C THR A 139 -4.65 -3.11 -21.79
N ASP A 140 -4.87 -1.88 -22.25
CA ASP A 140 -4.16 -0.71 -21.71
C ASP A 140 -4.49 -0.50 -20.22
N ILE A 141 -3.51 -0.79 -19.39
CA ILE A 141 -3.60 -0.65 -17.92
C ILE A 141 -3.80 0.80 -17.44
N MET A 142 -3.62 1.79 -18.31
CA MET A 142 -3.88 3.20 -17.99
C MET A 142 -5.36 3.56 -18.08
N LYS A 143 -6.20 2.71 -18.68
CA LYS A 143 -7.64 2.94 -18.76
C LYS A 143 -8.30 2.81 -17.39
N PRO A 144 -9.00 3.85 -16.90
CA PRO A 144 -9.70 3.79 -15.60
C PRO A 144 -10.72 2.64 -15.51
N SER A 145 -11.41 2.34 -16.63
CA SER A 145 -12.37 1.23 -16.70
C SER A 145 -11.73 -0.12 -16.45
N PHE A 146 -10.52 -0.34 -16.94
CA PHE A 146 -9.77 -1.58 -16.72
C PHE A 146 -9.39 -1.73 -15.24
N ARG A 147 -8.94 -0.63 -14.61
CA ARG A 147 -8.65 -0.62 -13.17
C ARG A 147 -9.87 -1.01 -12.35
N THR A 148 -11.01 -0.39 -12.62
CA THR A 148 -12.27 -0.67 -11.92
C THR A 148 -12.71 -2.13 -12.10
N LEU A 149 -12.57 -2.68 -13.31
CA LEU A 149 -12.88 -4.08 -13.58
C LEU A 149 -11.99 -5.02 -12.76
N LEU A 150 -10.68 -4.81 -12.81
CA LEU A 150 -9.71 -5.65 -12.10
C LEU A 150 -9.88 -5.58 -10.57
N GLU A 151 -10.13 -4.40 -10.02
CA GLU A 151 -10.43 -4.24 -8.59
C GLU A 151 -11.70 -5.00 -8.20
N LYS A 152 -12.72 -5.00 -9.06
CA LYS A 152 -13.96 -5.76 -8.85
C LYS A 152 -13.70 -7.27 -8.86
N GLU A 153 -13.03 -7.79 -9.89
CA GLU A 153 -12.69 -9.21 -10.01
C GLU A 153 -11.85 -9.71 -8.83
N LEU A 154 -10.82 -8.95 -8.46
CA LEU A 154 -10.00 -9.29 -7.30
C LEU A 154 -10.80 -9.28 -5.99
N ARG A 155 -11.75 -8.36 -5.84
CA ARG A 155 -12.64 -8.32 -4.67
C ARG A 155 -13.49 -9.58 -4.58
N GLU A 156 -13.98 -10.09 -5.70
CA GLU A 156 -14.73 -11.36 -5.76
C GLU A 156 -13.83 -12.55 -5.37
N VAL A 157 -12.61 -12.61 -5.90
CA VAL A 157 -11.62 -13.65 -5.55
C VAL A 157 -11.25 -13.62 -4.07
N MET A 158 -11.19 -12.44 -3.46
CA MET A 158 -10.81 -12.27 -2.06
C MET A 158 -11.95 -12.56 -1.07
N GLN A 159 -13.19 -12.74 -1.53
CA GLN A 159 -14.31 -13.06 -0.64
C GLN A 159 -14.08 -14.38 0.11
N GLY A 160 -14.24 -14.34 1.43
CA GLY A 160 -14.01 -15.49 2.30
C GLY A 160 -12.55 -15.84 2.55
N MET A 161 -11.61 -15.03 2.06
CA MET A 161 -10.19 -15.25 2.29
C MET A 161 -9.83 -14.92 3.74
N GLU A 162 -9.16 -15.86 4.42
CA GLU A 162 -8.74 -15.69 5.82
C GLU A 162 -7.61 -14.67 6.01
N MET A 163 -6.72 -14.55 5.01
CA MET A 163 -5.51 -13.72 5.07
C MET A 163 -5.40 -12.75 3.89
N PRO A 164 -6.35 -11.83 3.70
CA PRO A 164 -6.36 -10.93 2.53
C PRO A 164 -5.16 -9.99 2.51
N GLY A 165 -4.66 -9.58 3.66
CA GLY A 165 -3.44 -8.77 3.75
C GLY A 165 -2.20 -9.50 3.25
N ALA A 166 -2.07 -10.78 3.58
CA ALA A 166 -0.96 -11.61 3.09
C ALA A 166 -1.05 -11.82 1.57
N PHE A 167 -2.25 -11.99 1.03
CA PHE A 167 -2.48 -12.11 -0.41
C PHE A 167 -2.05 -10.84 -1.16
N ASN A 168 -2.51 -9.65 -0.75
CA ASN A 168 -2.09 -8.39 -1.35
C ASN A 168 -0.57 -8.18 -1.27
N GLN A 169 0.04 -8.44 -0.10
CA GLN A 169 1.49 -8.34 0.06
C GLN A 169 2.25 -9.33 -0.82
N ALA A 170 1.74 -10.55 -1.01
CA ALA A 170 2.35 -11.55 -1.88
C ALA A 170 2.36 -11.10 -3.35
N LEU A 171 1.26 -10.51 -3.84
CA LEU A 171 1.18 -9.93 -5.18
C LEU A 171 2.21 -8.80 -5.36
N MET A 172 2.25 -7.86 -4.41
CA MET A 172 3.22 -6.77 -4.45
C MET A 172 4.66 -7.28 -4.45
N GLU A 173 4.96 -8.28 -3.61
CA GLU A 173 6.29 -8.88 -3.49
C GLU A 173 6.68 -9.62 -4.77
N LEU A 174 5.78 -10.42 -5.34
CA LEU A 174 5.97 -11.12 -6.60
C LEU A 174 6.34 -10.14 -7.74
N GLY A 175 5.65 -9.00 -7.79
CA GLY A 175 5.93 -7.95 -8.77
C GLY A 175 7.26 -7.22 -8.52
N ALA A 176 7.64 -7.07 -7.28
CA ALA A 176 8.87 -6.37 -6.94
C ALA A 176 10.14 -7.22 -7.12
N THR A 177 10.04 -8.56 -7.00
CA THR A 177 11.22 -9.45 -6.90
C THR A 177 11.32 -10.48 -8.01
N VAL A 178 10.23 -10.91 -8.60
CA VAL A 178 10.18 -11.98 -9.60
C VAL A 178 9.66 -11.48 -10.94
N CYS A 179 8.41 -11.01 -10.98
CA CYS A 179 7.77 -10.48 -12.18
C CYS A 179 8.12 -9.00 -12.35
N VAL A 180 9.41 -8.69 -12.49
CA VAL A 180 9.94 -7.32 -12.50
C VAL A 180 9.51 -6.50 -13.72
N PRO A 181 9.44 -5.14 -13.59
CA PRO A 181 9.00 -4.26 -14.69
C PRO A 181 10.05 -4.11 -15.80
N ASN A 182 11.33 -4.16 -15.44
CA ASN A 182 12.45 -3.91 -16.34
C ASN A 182 13.36 -5.14 -16.42
N GLY A 183 13.82 -5.45 -17.63
CA GLY A 183 14.61 -6.64 -17.90
C GLY A 183 13.77 -7.94 -17.98
N ALA A 184 14.44 -9.08 -18.02
CA ALA A 184 13.76 -10.38 -18.05
C ALA A 184 13.19 -10.73 -16.68
N PRO A 185 11.91 -11.05 -16.57
CA PRO A 185 11.34 -11.55 -15.32
C PRO A 185 11.92 -12.94 -14.98
N LEU A 186 11.98 -13.26 -13.69
CA LEU A 186 12.51 -14.53 -13.18
C LEU A 186 11.45 -15.62 -13.22
N CYS A 187 10.96 -15.97 -14.42
CA CYS A 187 9.83 -16.88 -14.61
C CYS A 187 10.08 -18.28 -14.01
N GLU A 188 11.30 -18.79 -14.06
CA GLU A 188 11.64 -20.09 -13.46
C GLU A 188 11.48 -20.13 -11.94
N GLN A 189 11.51 -18.97 -11.28
CA GLN A 189 11.30 -18.81 -9.83
C GLN A 189 9.86 -18.41 -9.50
N CYS A 190 9.01 -18.20 -10.52
CA CYS A 190 7.65 -17.73 -10.32
C CYS A 190 6.73 -18.88 -9.85
N PRO A 191 6.03 -18.73 -8.71
CA PRO A 191 5.09 -19.76 -8.26
C PRO A 191 3.91 -19.97 -9.22
N TRP A 192 3.66 -19.03 -10.13
CA TRP A 192 2.61 -19.09 -11.14
C TRP A 192 3.11 -19.43 -12.54
N ASN A 193 4.36 -19.91 -12.67
CA ASN A 193 4.94 -20.21 -13.99
C ASN A 193 4.08 -21.18 -14.82
N SER A 194 3.49 -22.17 -14.18
CA SER A 194 2.61 -23.16 -14.86
C SER A 194 1.21 -22.63 -15.21
N LEU A 195 0.82 -21.48 -14.68
CA LEU A 195 -0.48 -20.84 -14.91
C LEU A 195 -0.37 -19.64 -15.86
N CYS A 196 0.86 -19.13 -16.07
CA CYS A 196 1.11 -17.94 -16.88
C CYS A 196 1.01 -18.30 -18.37
N LEU A 197 0.12 -17.60 -19.09
CA LEU A 197 -0.14 -17.80 -20.52
C LEU A 197 0.92 -17.16 -21.42
#